data_c10c2c39953fd65df4ac60215c531ec8
#
_entry.id   c10c2c39953fd65df4ac60215c531ec8
#
_cell.length_a   1.000
_cell.length_b   1.000
_cell.length_c   1.000
_cell.angle_alpha   90.00
_cell.angle_beta   90.00
_cell.angle_gamma   90.00
#
_symmetry.space_group_name_H-M   'P 1'
#
loop_
_entity.id
_entity.type
_entity.pdbx_description
1 polymer ?
#
loop_
_entity_poly.entity_id
_entity_poly.type
_entity_poly.pdbx_seq_one_letter_code
_entity_poly.pdbx_strand_id
1 'polypeptide(L)'
;MPILIFFVAHWYLSLFVQTFYLHRYAAHKMFTMNKFWEKFFFFLTYIGQGSSFLSPRAYAILHRMHHAFSDTDRDPHSPHFSNNAFTMMWKTKNIYNNVLHKRMEAEARFEGNYPLWDALERFGDTYFSRIGWGTFYVFFYIAFATQWWMYLLLPIHFLMGPIHGAIVNWSGHKYGYQNFDNNDKSRNSLFFDFLTGGELFQNNHHKLPNRVNFGVKWWELDPTYPVIWALDKLRIIRLKKVRA
;
A
#
# COMPACT_ATOMS: atom_id res chain seq x y z
N MET A 1 4.60 27.45 3.33
CA MET A 1 3.32 26.78 3.00
C MET A 1 3.43 25.75 1.84
N PRO A 2 4.03 26.03 0.64
CA PRO A 2 4.03 25.07 -0.49
C PRO A 2 4.59 23.70 -0.13
N ILE A 3 5.70 23.62 0.61
CA ILE A 3 6.31 22.34 1.01
C ILE A 3 5.36 21.48 1.84
N LEU A 4 4.70 22.05 2.84
CA LEU A 4 3.77 21.29 3.68
C LEU A 4 2.54 20.83 2.90
N ILE A 5 2.02 21.67 2.00
CA ILE A 5 0.92 21.29 1.11
C ILE A 5 1.34 20.14 0.19
N PHE A 6 2.53 20.24 -0.41
CA PHE A 6 3.06 19.19 -1.26
C PHE A 6 3.29 17.89 -0.49
N PHE A 7 3.84 17.98 0.73
CA PHE A 7 4.06 16.81 1.58
C PHE A 7 2.75 16.09 1.92
N VAL A 8 1.75 16.84 2.41
CA VAL A 8 0.45 16.27 2.78
C VAL A 8 -0.27 15.70 1.56
N ALA A 9 -0.27 16.42 0.43
CA ALA A 9 -0.86 15.96 -0.81
C ALA A 9 -0.20 14.68 -1.33
N HIS A 10 1.13 14.61 -1.32
CA HIS A 10 1.86 13.41 -1.74
C HIS A 10 1.65 12.25 -0.78
N TRP A 11 1.63 12.49 0.54
CA TRP A 11 1.32 11.46 1.54
C TRP A 11 -0.03 10.80 1.25
N TYR A 12 -1.09 11.61 1.14
CA TYR A 12 -2.43 11.06 0.95
C TYR A 12 -2.67 10.52 -0.46
N LEU A 13 -2.03 11.06 -1.49
CA LEU A 13 -2.11 10.50 -2.84
C LEU A 13 -1.42 9.13 -2.90
N SER A 14 -0.21 9.02 -2.36
CA SER A 14 0.52 7.76 -2.29
C SER A 14 -0.22 6.72 -1.45
N LEU A 15 -0.74 7.14 -0.31
CA LEU A 15 -1.55 6.30 0.55
C LEU A 15 -2.82 5.82 -0.18
N PHE A 16 -3.56 6.73 -0.82
CA PHE A 16 -4.78 6.38 -1.54
C PHE A 16 -4.53 5.33 -2.63
N VAL A 17 -3.52 5.52 -3.47
CA VAL A 17 -3.23 4.54 -4.53
C VAL A 17 -2.71 3.22 -3.97
N GLN A 18 -2.05 3.23 -2.84
CA GLN A 18 -1.60 2.01 -2.17
C GLN A 18 -2.79 1.23 -1.59
N THR A 19 -3.65 1.87 -0.81
CA THR A 19 -4.79 1.22 -0.16
C THR A 19 -5.90 0.87 -1.15
N PHE A 20 -6.22 1.77 -2.09
CA PHE A 20 -7.29 1.57 -3.08
C PHE A 20 -6.86 0.64 -4.21
N TYR A 21 -5.74 0.95 -4.88
CA TYR A 21 -5.38 0.27 -6.11
C TYR A 21 -4.47 -0.95 -5.89
N LEU A 22 -3.38 -0.82 -5.13
CA LEU A 22 -2.48 -1.95 -4.90
C LEU A 22 -3.09 -2.99 -3.97
N HIS A 23 -3.67 -2.56 -2.86
CA HIS A 23 -4.16 -3.47 -1.84
C HIS A 23 -5.56 -4.01 -2.21
N ARG A 24 -6.60 -3.15 -2.19
CA ARG A 24 -7.99 -3.60 -2.39
C ARG A 24 -8.27 -4.09 -3.80
N TYR A 25 -7.67 -3.45 -4.84
CA TYR A 25 -7.91 -3.88 -6.22
C TYR A 25 -6.93 -4.94 -6.70
N ALA A 26 -5.61 -4.69 -6.71
CA ALA A 26 -4.65 -5.62 -7.30
C ALA A 26 -4.47 -6.89 -6.47
N ALA A 27 -4.35 -6.77 -5.14
CA ALA A 27 -4.13 -7.93 -4.27
C ALA A 27 -5.42 -8.71 -4.01
N HIS A 28 -6.50 -8.04 -3.55
CA HIS A 28 -7.73 -8.71 -3.09
C HIS A 28 -8.87 -8.77 -4.10
N LYS A 29 -8.84 -7.96 -5.16
CA LYS A 29 -9.95 -7.91 -6.15
C LYS A 29 -11.32 -7.66 -5.50
N MET A 30 -11.39 -6.76 -4.53
CA MET A 30 -12.63 -6.44 -3.81
C MET A 30 -13.69 -5.78 -4.70
N PHE A 31 -13.29 -5.19 -5.80
CA PHE A 31 -14.14 -4.59 -6.81
C PHE A 31 -13.57 -4.79 -8.22
N THR A 32 -14.35 -4.44 -9.22
CA THR A 32 -13.94 -4.46 -10.64
C THR A 32 -14.03 -3.07 -11.23
N MET A 33 -13.28 -2.83 -12.29
CA MET A 33 -13.36 -1.61 -13.10
C MET A 33 -13.09 -1.95 -14.58
N ASN A 34 -13.48 -1.06 -15.49
CA ASN A 34 -13.17 -1.23 -16.90
C ASN A 34 -11.69 -0.92 -17.18
N LYS A 35 -11.22 -1.24 -18.38
CA LYS A 35 -9.81 -1.10 -18.76
C LYS A 35 -9.30 0.36 -18.76
N PHE A 36 -10.17 1.34 -19.04
CA PHE A 36 -9.80 2.75 -18.95
C PHE A 36 -9.44 3.15 -17.54
N TRP A 37 -10.32 2.85 -16.57
CA TRP A 37 -10.08 3.16 -15.15
C TRP A 37 -8.95 2.33 -14.56
N GLU A 38 -8.78 1.07 -14.99
CA GLU A 38 -7.64 0.25 -14.59
C GLU A 38 -6.30 0.89 -14.97
N LYS A 39 -6.19 1.39 -16.22
CA LYS A 39 -5.00 2.09 -16.70
C LYS A 39 -4.83 3.45 -16.04
N PHE A 40 -5.92 4.20 -15.84
CA PHE A 40 -5.89 5.47 -15.14
C PHE A 40 -5.34 5.32 -13.72
N PHE A 41 -5.86 4.39 -12.92
CA PHE A 41 -5.39 4.17 -11.56
C PHE A 41 -4.00 3.53 -11.52
N PHE A 42 -3.63 2.74 -12.51
CA PHE A 42 -2.25 2.25 -12.64
C PHE A 42 -1.28 3.43 -12.81
N PHE A 43 -1.59 4.34 -13.74
CA PHE A 43 -0.79 5.54 -13.97
C PHE A 43 -0.78 6.47 -12.76
N LEU A 44 -1.93 6.64 -12.12
CA LEU A 44 -2.04 7.43 -10.88
C LEU A 44 -1.19 6.81 -9.76
N THR A 45 -1.07 5.47 -9.70
CA THR A 45 -0.18 4.79 -8.76
C THR A 45 1.28 5.12 -9.03
N TYR A 46 1.69 5.13 -10.31
CA TYR A 46 3.03 5.53 -10.69
C TYR A 46 3.35 6.98 -10.25
N ILE A 47 2.43 7.92 -10.50
CA ILE A 47 2.60 9.32 -10.10
C ILE A 47 2.56 9.46 -8.57
N GLY A 48 1.57 8.85 -7.91
CA GLY A 48 1.35 8.99 -6.48
C GLY A 48 2.45 8.37 -5.62
N GLN A 49 3.13 7.32 -6.10
CA GLN A 49 4.26 6.72 -5.40
C GLN A 49 5.63 7.24 -5.86
N GLY A 50 5.69 7.84 -7.05
CA GLY A 50 6.87 8.50 -7.58
C GLY A 50 8.14 7.63 -7.52
N SER A 51 9.18 8.11 -6.83
CA SER A 51 10.47 7.39 -6.71
C SER A 51 10.36 6.02 -6.02
N SER A 52 9.31 5.79 -5.24
CA SER A 52 9.06 4.53 -4.53
C SER A 52 7.99 3.66 -5.21
N PHE A 53 7.73 3.86 -6.49
CA PHE A 53 6.73 3.11 -7.26
C PHE A 53 6.85 1.60 -7.05
N LEU A 54 5.73 0.98 -6.72
CA LEU A 54 5.57 -0.46 -6.52
C LEU A 54 4.75 -1.05 -7.68
N SER A 55 5.27 -2.12 -8.28
CA SER A 55 4.56 -2.92 -9.27
C SER A 55 3.29 -3.53 -8.67
N PRO A 56 2.11 -3.31 -9.29
CA PRO A 56 0.88 -3.94 -8.81
C PRO A 56 0.94 -5.47 -8.78
N ARG A 57 1.65 -6.09 -9.72
CA ARG A 57 1.90 -7.53 -9.76
C ARG A 57 2.72 -8.00 -8.56
N ALA A 58 3.90 -7.42 -8.38
CA ALA A 58 4.80 -7.84 -7.31
C ALA A 58 4.21 -7.55 -5.93
N TYR A 59 3.51 -6.41 -5.77
CA TYR A 59 2.78 -6.10 -4.55
C TYR A 59 1.69 -7.13 -4.25
N ALA A 60 0.86 -7.47 -5.26
CA ALA A 60 -0.25 -8.41 -5.08
C ALA A 60 0.25 -9.81 -4.67
N ILE A 61 1.31 -10.30 -5.31
CA ILE A 61 1.91 -11.59 -4.96
C ILE A 61 2.42 -11.58 -3.52
N LEU A 62 3.21 -10.56 -3.16
CA LEU A 62 3.78 -10.43 -1.82
C LEU A 62 2.71 -10.35 -0.73
N HIS A 63 1.65 -9.57 -1.00
CA HIS A 63 0.54 -9.41 -0.08
C HIS A 63 -0.29 -10.69 0.10
N ARG A 64 -0.51 -11.46 -0.98
CA ARG A 64 -1.17 -12.76 -0.90
C ARG A 64 -0.32 -13.80 -0.15
N MET A 65 1.00 -13.74 -0.29
CA MET A 65 1.92 -14.55 0.53
C MET A 65 1.80 -14.18 2.00
N HIS A 66 1.73 -12.88 2.32
CA HIS A 66 1.53 -12.42 3.69
C HIS A 66 0.24 -12.98 4.30
N HIS A 67 -0.91 -12.88 3.62
CA HIS A 67 -2.15 -13.47 4.11
C HIS A 67 -2.09 -14.98 4.29
N ALA A 68 -1.37 -15.70 3.41
CA ALA A 68 -1.25 -17.15 3.48
C ALA A 68 -0.32 -17.63 4.59
N PHE A 69 0.67 -16.83 4.96
CA PHE A 69 1.73 -17.19 5.90
C PHE A 69 1.86 -16.22 7.08
N SER A 70 0.83 -15.41 7.31
CA SER A 70 0.83 -14.32 8.26
C SER A 70 1.43 -14.74 9.60
N ASP A 71 2.41 -13.95 10.05
CA ASP A 71 3.12 -14.13 11.32
C ASP A 71 3.82 -15.48 11.50
N THR A 72 4.21 -16.12 10.39
CA THR A 72 5.13 -17.27 10.38
C THR A 72 6.50 -16.85 9.83
N ASP A 73 7.46 -17.78 9.84
CA ASP A 73 8.81 -17.58 9.28
C ASP A 73 8.80 -17.34 7.75
N ARG A 74 7.76 -17.84 7.07
CA ARG A 74 7.51 -17.66 5.62
C ARG A 74 6.88 -16.33 5.27
N ASP A 75 6.38 -15.57 6.25
CA ASP A 75 5.79 -14.25 6.02
C ASP A 75 6.85 -13.27 5.50
N PRO A 76 6.61 -12.62 4.34
CA PRO A 76 7.57 -11.67 3.77
C PRO A 76 7.82 -10.44 4.65
N HIS A 77 6.90 -10.08 5.56
CA HIS A 77 7.01 -8.86 6.36
C HIS A 77 6.44 -8.97 7.77
N SER A 78 6.53 -10.15 8.40
CA SER A 78 6.16 -10.27 9.81
C SER A 78 7.13 -9.53 10.74
N PRO A 79 6.61 -8.69 11.65
CA PRO A 79 7.41 -8.07 12.69
C PRO A 79 7.87 -9.04 13.78
N HIS A 80 7.29 -10.24 13.84
CA HIS A 80 7.62 -11.27 14.83
C HIS A 80 8.87 -12.08 14.47
N PHE A 81 9.26 -12.01 13.20
CA PHE A 81 10.48 -12.67 12.67
C PHE A 81 11.53 -11.64 12.23
N SER A 82 11.51 -10.46 12.83
CA SER A 82 12.44 -9.36 12.55
C SER A 82 12.76 -8.59 13.83
N ASN A 83 14.02 -8.20 14.00
CA ASN A 83 14.47 -7.50 15.21
C ASN A 83 13.88 -6.09 15.35
N ASN A 84 13.61 -5.42 14.23
CA ASN A 84 13.04 -4.07 14.16
C ASN A 84 12.38 -3.82 12.80
N ALA A 85 11.68 -2.70 12.67
CA ALA A 85 10.98 -2.34 11.43
C ALA A 85 11.93 -2.19 10.23
N PHE A 86 13.16 -1.74 10.42
CA PHE A 86 14.13 -1.62 9.34
C PHE A 86 14.54 -2.99 8.78
N THR A 87 14.89 -3.94 9.67
CA THR A 87 15.26 -5.32 9.24
C THR A 87 14.09 -6.04 8.60
N MET A 88 12.86 -5.82 9.08
CA MET A 88 11.64 -6.32 8.44
C MET A 88 11.51 -5.76 7.03
N MET A 89 11.60 -4.45 6.85
CA MET A 89 11.46 -3.82 5.53
C MET A 89 12.60 -4.17 4.58
N TRP A 90 13.80 -4.43 5.09
CA TRP A 90 14.92 -4.91 4.29
C TRP A 90 14.66 -6.32 3.75
N LYS A 91 14.14 -7.23 4.60
CA LYS A 91 13.69 -8.57 4.18
C LYS A 91 12.59 -8.45 3.12
N THR A 92 11.56 -7.64 3.39
CA THR A 92 10.44 -7.37 2.48
C THR A 92 10.93 -6.87 1.11
N LYS A 93 11.82 -5.88 1.09
CA LYS A 93 12.41 -5.33 -0.15
C LYS A 93 13.12 -6.42 -0.96
N ASN A 94 13.91 -7.28 -0.32
CA ASN A 94 14.65 -8.34 -1.01
C ASN A 94 13.69 -9.36 -1.64
N ILE A 95 12.67 -9.80 -0.91
CA ILE A 95 11.65 -10.70 -1.43
C ILE A 95 10.87 -10.02 -2.56
N TYR A 96 10.42 -8.77 -2.36
CA TYR A 96 9.73 -7.98 -3.38
C TYR A 96 10.55 -7.88 -4.68
N ASN A 97 11.83 -7.55 -4.59
CA ASN A 97 12.71 -7.45 -5.76
C ASN A 97 12.89 -8.81 -6.47
N ASN A 98 12.96 -9.91 -5.73
CA ASN A 98 13.04 -11.24 -6.33
C ASN A 98 11.75 -11.61 -7.08
N VAL A 99 10.58 -11.27 -6.52
CA VAL A 99 9.28 -11.42 -7.21
C VAL A 99 9.19 -10.50 -8.41
N LEU A 100 9.54 -9.22 -8.27
CA LEU A 100 9.49 -8.21 -9.33
C LEU A 100 10.31 -8.64 -10.56
N HIS A 101 11.55 -9.08 -10.34
CA HIS A 101 12.48 -9.47 -11.40
C HIS A 101 12.39 -10.97 -11.75
N LYS A 102 11.37 -11.68 -11.27
CA LYS A 102 11.16 -13.12 -11.54
C LYS A 102 12.36 -14.01 -11.18
N ARG A 103 13.10 -13.62 -10.14
CA ARG A 103 14.21 -14.41 -9.56
C ARG A 103 13.73 -15.45 -8.55
N MET A 104 12.49 -15.33 -8.10
CA MET A 104 11.79 -16.26 -7.25
C MET A 104 10.44 -16.57 -7.89
N GLU A 105 10.15 -17.85 -8.06
CA GLU A 105 8.82 -18.31 -8.48
C GLU A 105 7.89 -18.29 -7.27
N ALA A 106 6.77 -17.58 -7.40
CA ALA A 106 5.72 -17.63 -6.42
C ALA A 106 4.86 -18.90 -6.64
N GLU A 107 4.25 -19.41 -5.58
CA GLU A 107 3.28 -20.49 -5.71
C GLU A 107 2.14 -20.06 -6.66
N ALA A 108 1.68 -20.95 -7.54
CA ALA A 108 0.69 -20.62 -8.57
C ALA A 108 -0.60 -19.98 -8.01
N ARG A 109 -0.97 -20.29 -6.77
CA ARG A 109 -2.13 -19.69 -6.09
C ARG A 109 -2.01 -18.19 -5.81
N PHE A 110 -0.80 -17.65 -5.80
CA PHE A 110 -0.54 -16.21 -5.60
C PHE A 110 -0.49 -15.44 -6.91
N GLU A 111 -0.37 -16.15 -8.04
CA GLU A 111 -0.26 -15.58 -9.37
C GLU A 111 -1.62 -15.22 -9.99
N GLY A 112 -1.59 -14.32 -10.98
CA GLY A 112 -2.75 -13.96 -11.81
C GLY A 112 -3.74 -12.99 -11.17
N ASN A 113 -4.72 -12.58 -11.97
CA ASN A 113 -5.81 -11.67 -11.57
C ASN A 113 -5.39 -10.30 -11.01
N TYR A 114 -4.20 -9.82 -11.32
CA TYR A 114 -3.73 -8.46 -11.00
C TYR A 114 -3.64 -7.63 -12.30
N PRO A 115 -3.69 -6.28 -12.20
CA PRO A 115 -3.54 -5.43 -13.38
C PRO A 115 -2.11 -5.50 -13.92
N LEU A 116 -1.98 -5.43 -15.26
CA LEU A 116 -0.69 -5.46 -15.95
C LEU A 116 -0.58 -4.27 -16.91
N TRP A 117 0.58 -3.63 -16.85
CA TRP A 117 1.03 -2.64 -17.83
C TRP A 117 2.54 -2.65 -17.94
N ASP A 118 3.05 -3.64 -18.68
CA ASP A 118 4.49 -3.96 -18.75
C ASP A 118 5.38 -2.77 -19.10
N ALA A 119 4.94 -1.91 -20.02
CA ALA A 119 5.73 -0.75 -20.41
C ALA A 119 5.90 0.25 -19.25
N LEU A 120 4.81 0.56 -18.53
CA LEU A 120 4.85 1.48 -17.40
C LEU A 120 5.54 0.84 -16.17
N GLU A 121 5.31 -0.44 -15.94
CA GLU A 121 5.97 -1.19 -14.85
C GLU A 121 7.49 -1.20 -15.04
N ARG A 122 7.96 -1.57 -16.24
CA ARG A 122 9.39 -1.55 -16.57
C ARG A 122 9.99 -0.15 -16.47
N PHE A 123 9.30 0.87 -17.00
CA PHE A 123 9.76 2.25 -16.93
C PHE A 123 9.84 2.72 -15.46
N GLY A 124 8.81 2.50 -14.66
CA GLY A 124 8.75 2.90 -13.25
C GLY A 124 9.79 2.24 -12.37
N ASP A 125 10.29 1.05 -12.78
CA ASP A 125 11.36 0.34 -12.07
C ASP A 125 12.77 0.81 -12.46
N THR A 126 12.93 1.60 -13.54
CA THR A 126 14.24 2.09 -13.97
C THR A 126 14.84 3.09 -12.98
N TYR A 127 16.17 3.11 -12.88
CA TYR A 127 16.89 4.18 -12.17
C TYR A 127 16.57 5.57 -12.74
N PHE A 128 16.36 5.69 -14.05
CA PHE A 128 15.98 6.95 -14.68
C PHE A 128 14.67 7.52 -14.10
N SER A 129 13.64 6.69 -14.01
CA SER A 129 12.35 7.10 -13.42
C SER A 129 12.49 7.46 -11.94
N ARG A 130 13.15 6.60 -11.15
CA ARG A 130 13.30 6.79 -9.70
C ARG A 130 14.14 8.02 -9.37
N ILE A 131 15.25 8.22 -10.06
CA ILE A 131 16.10 9.41 -9.91
C ILE A 131 15.38 10.66 -10.42
N GLY A 132 14.65 10.57 -11.53
CA GLY A 132 13.86 11.68 -12.07
C GLY A 132 12.86 12.22 -11.06
N TRP A 133 12.10 11.34 -10.41
CA TRP A 133 11.19 11.72 -9.32
C TRP A 133 11.93 12.31 -8.13
N GLY A 134 13.03 11.69 -7.69
CA GLY A 134 13.85 12.20 -6.60
C GLY A 134 14.40 13.60 -6.91
N THR A 135 14.88 13.80 -8.12
CA THR A 135 15.37 15.10 -8.61
C THR A 135 14.25 16.14 -8.61
N PHE A 136 13.05 15.79 -9.08
CA PHE A 136 11.88 16.66 -9.02
C PHE A 136 11.59 17.11 -7.57
N TYR A 137 11.59 16.19 -6.61
CA TYR A 137 11.36 16.53 -5.19
C TYR A 137 12.43 17.49 -4.68
N VAL A 138 13.71 17.21 -4.95
CA VAL A 138 14.82 18.09 -4.52
C VAL A 138 14.68 19.48 -5.10
N PHE A 139 14.41 19.63 -6.40
CA PHE A 139 14.23 20.94 -7.02
C PHE A 139 13.00 21.67 -6.49
N PHE A 140 11.91 20.97 -6.23
CA PHE A 140 10.74 21.57 -5.60
C PHE A 140 11.08 22.13 -4.22
N TYR A 141 11.87 21.41 -3.43
CA TYR A 141 12.31 21.88 -2.12
C TYR A 141 13.27 23.07 -2.22
N ILE A 142 14.22 23.03 -3.16
CA ILE A 142 15.14 24.17 -3.39
C ILE A 142 14.35 25.42 -3.77
N ALA A 143 13.31 25.30 -4.57
CA ALA A 143 12.50 26.43 -5.03
C ALA A 143 11.57 27.00 -3.95
N PHE A 144 11.06 26.18 -3.02
CA PHE A 144 9.96 26.58 -2.14
C PHE A 144 10.22 26.40 -0.64
N ALA A 145 11.32 25.77 -0.22
CA ALA A 145 11.63 25.64 1.20
C ALA A 145 12.13 26.98 1.75
N THR A 146 11.47 27.46 2.81
CA THR A 146 11.80 28.69 3.51
C THR A 146 12.56 28.45 4.80
N GLN A 147 12.64 27.19 5.26
CA GLN A 147 13.29 26.79 6.49
C GLN A 147 14.08 25.49 6.27
N TRP A 148 15.23 25.36 6.88
CA TRP A 148 16.11 24.20 6.71
C TRP A 148 15.47 22.87 7.13
N TRP A 149 14.66 22.87 8.20
CA TRP A 149 14.02 21.65 8.70
C TRP A 149 13.04 21.00 7.70
N MET A 150 12.53 21.79 6.72
CA MET A 150 11.65 21.25 5.67
C MET A 150 12.35 20.16 4.87
N TYR A 151 13.68 20.25 4.67
CA TYR A 151 14.45 19.22 3.96
C TYR A 151 14.45 17.86 4.68
N LEU A 152 14.13 17.80 5.97
CA LEU A 152 13.98 16.56 6.71
C LEU A 152 12.77 15.71 6.21
N LEU A 153 11.86 16.30 5.45
CA LEU A 153 10.74 15.61 4.83
C LEU A 153 11.12 14.89 3.52
N LEU A 154 12.24 15.25 2.87
CA LEU A 154 12.68 14.64 1.61
C LEU A 154 12.86 13.11 1.68
N PRO A 155 13.51 12.54 2.69
CA PRO A 155 13.63 11.09 2.81
C PRO A 155 12.27 10.36 2.81
N ILE A 156 11.24 11.00 3.38
CA ILE A 156 9.87 10.46 3.40
C ILE A 156 9.30 10.45 1.98
N HIS A 157 9.48 11.55 1.21
CA HIS A 157 9.07 11.59 -0.20
C HIS A 157 9.72 10.49 -1.03
N PHE A 158 11.02 10.23 -0.81
CA PHE A 158 11.76 9.20 -1.56
C PHE A 158 11.25 7.78 -1.28
N LEU A 159 10.69 7.54 -0.11
CA LEU A 159 10.33 6.22 0.40
C LEU A 159 8.84 6.12 0.80
N MET A 160 7.97 6.93 0.22
CA MET A 160 6.57 7.06 0.64
C MET A 160 5.83 5.72 0.74
N GLY A 161 5.84 4.91 -0.33
CA GLY A 161 5.18 3.60 -0.33
C GLY A 161 5.77 2.62 0.70
N PRO A 162 7.10 2.41 0.76
CA PRO A 162 7.75 1.62 1.81
C PRO A 162 7.47 2.09 3.24
N ILE A 163 7.37 3.40 3.49
CA ILE A 163 7.05 3.93 4.82
C ILE A 163 5.62 3.57 5.22
N HIS A 164 4.64 3.74 4.33
CA HIS A 164 3.27 3.29 4.59
C HIS A 164 3.23 1.79 4.90
N GLY A 165 3.93 0.97 4.10
CA GLY A 165 4.03 -0.47 4.35
C GLY A 165 4.68 -0.80 5.69
N ALA A 166 5.74 -0.07 6.08
CA ALA A 166 6.40 -0.26 7.37
C ALA A 166 5.45 0.04 8.55
N ILE A 167 4.71 1.15 8.48
CA ILE A 167 3.75 1.53 9.52
C ILE A 167 2.67 0.44 9.66
N VAL A 168 2.07 0.04 8.55
CA VAL A 168 0.97 -0.93 8.54
C VAL A 168 1.42 -2.31 9.02
N ASN A 169 2.50 -2.85 8.45
CA ASN A 169 2.93 -4.20 8.77
C ASN A 169 3.54 -4.30 10.17
N TRP A 170 4.29 -3.28 10.62
CA TRP A 170 4.86 -3.28 11.96
C TRP A 170 3.80 -3.05 13.03
N SER A 171 3.04 -1.95 12.92
CA SER A 171 2.07 -1.59 13.94
C SER A 171 0.87 -2.50 13.93
N GLY A 172 0.33 -2.81 12.74
CA GLY A 172 -0.87 -3.63 12.58
C GLY A 172 -0.72 -5.11 12.99
N HIS A 173 0.52 -5.58 13.24
CA HIS A 173 0.78 -6.92 13.78
C HIS A 173 1.41 -6.92 15.18
N LYS A 174 1.71 -5.74 15.76
CA LYS A 174 2.29 -5.65 17.11
C LYS A 174 1.44 -4.96 18.14
N TYR A 175 0.72 -3.90 17.73
CA TYR A 175 0.09 -2.99 18.67
C TYR A 175 -1.40 -2.85 18.41
N GLY A 176 -2.19 -2.82 19.47
CA GLY A 176 -3.62 -2.58 19.38
C GLY A 176 -4.47 -3.71 19.93
N TYR A 177 -5.75 -3.65 19.60
CA TYR A 177 -6.77 -4.60 20.04
C TYR A 177 -7.13 -5.60 18.93
N GLN A 178 -7.90 -6.61 19.26
CA GLN A 178 -8.46 -7.59 18.34
C GLN A 178 -9.98 -7.62 18.46
N ASN A 179 -10.65 -7.68 17.33
CA ASN A 179 -12.09 -7.96 17.26
C ASN A 179 -12.35 -9.45 17.03
N PHE A 180 -11.39 -10.13 16.43
CA PHE A 180 -11.50 -11.51 16.03
C PHE A 180 -10.29 -12.31 16.52
N ASP A 181 -10.54 -13.54 16.91
CA ASP A 181 -9.49 -14.52 17.12
C ASP A 181 -9.09 -15.09 15.74
N ASN A 182 -7.97 -14.60 15.24
CA ASN A 182 -7.37 -15.03 13.98
C ASN A 182 -6.25 -16.04 14.27
N ASN A 183 -5.87 -16.83 13.28
CA ASN A 183 -4.69 -17.70 13.37
C ASN A 183 -3.36 -16.94 13.19
N ASP A 184 -3.38 -15.61 13.32
CA ASP A 184 -2.24 -14.71 13.23
C ASP A 184 -2.23 -13.72 14.40
N LYS A 185 -1.27 -12.80 14.41
CA LYS A 185 -1.12 -11.78 15.46
C LYS A 185 -1.59 -10.41 15.03
N SER A 186 -2.38 -10.32 13.95
CA SER A 186 -2.93 -9.06 13.45
C SER A 186 -3.74 -8.31 14.50
N ARG A 187 -3.62 -6.99 14.49
CA ARG A 187 -4.21 -6.05 15.46
C ARG A 187 -4.91 -4.90 14.75
N ASN A 188 -5.82 -4.25 15.46
CA ASN A 188 -6.38 -2.97 15.08
C ASN A 188 -5.69 -1.90 15.93
N SER A 189 -4.86 -1.06 15.31
CA SER A 189 -3.97 -0.17 16.07
C SER A 189 -4.60 1.18 16.40
N LEU A 190 -5.59 1.63 15.65
CA LEU A 190 -6.26 2.92 15.84
C LEU A 190 -7.79 2.76 15.76
N PHE A 191 -8.53 3.62 16.49
CA PHE A 191 -10.00 3.70 16.39
C PHE A 191 -10.44 4.47 15.14
N PHE A 192 -9.67 5.47 14.74
CA PHE A 192 -9.86 6.26 13.54
C PHE A 192 -8.55 6.36 12.78
N ASP A 193 -8.44 5.61 11.71
CA ASP A 193 -7.19 5.49 10.97
C ASP A 193 -7.14 6.45 9.76
N PHE A 194 -7.01 7.75 10.05
CA PHE A 194 -6.73 8.73 9.01
C PHE A 194 -5.27 8.70 8.51
N LEU A 195 -4.36 8.17 9.33
CA LEU A 195 -2.91 8.16 9.01
C LEU A 195 -2.59 7.18 7.89
N THR A 196 -3.24 6.02 7.86
CA THR A 196 -3.01 4.97 6.87
C THR A 196 -4.27 4.55 6.11
N GLY A 197 -5.34 5.37 6.17
CA GLY A 197 -6.54 5.20 5.34
C GLY A 197 -7.32 3.92 5.61
N GLY A 198 -7.36 3.48 6.87
CA GLY A 198 -8.05 2.26 7.31
C GLY A 198 -7.15 1.02 7.35
N GLU A 199 -5.91 1.10 6.86
CA GLU A 199 -5.01 -0.07 6.79
C GLU A 199 -4.57 -0.59 8.17
N LEU A 200 -4.65 0.21 9.24
CA LEU A 200 -4.34 -0.23 10.60
C LEU A 200 -5.48 -1.00 11.29
N PHE A 201 -6.56 -1.33 10.58
CA PHE A 201 -7.54 -2.33 11.00
C PHE A 201 -7.15 -3.74 10.52
N GLN A 202 -5.90 -4.15 10.76
CA GLN A 202 -5.36 -5.39 10.22
C GLN A 202 -6.07 -6.64 10.74
N ASN A 203 -6.48 -6.69 12.01
CA ASN A 203 -7.22 -7.84 12.55
C ASN A 203 -8.58 -8.03 11.87
N ASN A 204 -9.28 -6.93 11.60
CA ASN A 204 -10.54 -6.97 10.85
C ASN A 204 -10.30 -7.43 9.41
N HIS A 205 -9.28 -6.87 8.76
CA HIS A 205 -8.94 -7.16 7.38
C HIS A 205 -8.50 -8.62 7.19
N HIS A 206 -7.66 -9.16 8.05
CA HIS A 206 -7.22 -10.56 8.00
C HIS A 206 -8.38 -11.54 8.20
N LYS A 207 -9.36 -11.20 9.04
CA LYS A 207 -10.58 -12.01 9.21
C LYS A 207 -11.52 -11.91 8.02
N LEU A 208 -11.65 -10.71 7.44
CA LEU A 208 -12.62 -10.39 6.39
C LEU A 208 -11.90 -9.82 5.14
N PRO A 209 -11.01 -10.58 4.49
CA PRO A 209 -10.08 -10.08 3.47
C PRO A 209 -10.75 -9.56 2.20
N ASN A 210 -12.03 -9.87 1.99
CA ASN A 210 -12.81 -9.40 0.84
C ASN A 210 -13.72 -8.21 1.17
N ARG A 211 -13.74 -7.74 2.43
CA ARG A 211 -14.57 -6.62 2.84
C ARG A 211 -13.88 -5.31 2.50
N VAL A 212 -14.58 -4.44 1.76
CA VAL A 212 -14.00 -3.14 1.30
C VAL A 212 -13.85 -2.13 2.42
N ASN A 213 -14.74 -2.14 3.40
CA ASN A 213 -14.65 -1.31 4.61
C ASN A 213 -13.95 -2.14 5.69
N PHE A 214 -12.78 -1.71 6.12
CA PHE A 214 -12.00 -2.40 7.14
C PHE A 214 -12.51 -2.14 8.57
N GLY A 215 -13.28 -1.08 8.77
CA GLY A 215 -13.99 -0.86 10.03
C GLY A 215 -15.14 -1.87 10.20
N VAL A 216 -15.24 -2.48 11.37
CA VAL A 216 -16.30 -3.43 11.74
C VAL A 216 -17.23 -2.82 12.78
N LYS A 217 -16.68 -2.15 13.79
CA LYS A 217 -17.43 -1.46 14.82
C LYS A 217 -17.73 -0.04 14.39
N TRP A 218 -18.78 0.56 14.95
CA TRP A 218 -19.28 1.88 14.55
C TRP A 218 -18.26 3.02 14.72
N TRP A 219 -17.27 2.85 15.59
CA TRP A 219 -16.18 3.83 15.83
C TRP A 219 -14.93 3.56 14.99
N GLU A 220 -14.85 2.43 14.30
CA GLU A 220 -13.73 2.09 13.42
C GLU A 220 -13.94 2.76 12.07
N LEU A 221 -13.46 3.99 11.94
CA LEU A 221 -13.65 4.77 10.72
C LEU A 221 -12.52 4.50 9.72
N ASP A 222 -12.87 3.90 8.60
CA ASP A 222 -12.01 3.72 7.43
C ASP A 222 -12.22 4.89 6.44
N PRO A 223 -11.29 5.88 6.38
CA PRO A 223 -11.47 7.06 5.53
C PRO A 223 -11.46 6.77 4.03
N THR A 224 -10.89 5.63 3.61
CA THR A 224 -10.87 5.23 2.21
C THR A 224 -12.22 4.70 1.76
N TYR A 225 -13.00 4.11 2.65
CA TYR A 225 -14.30 3.51 2.30
C TYR A 225 -15.31 4.50 1.71
N PRO A 226 -15.53 5.72 2.24
CA PRO A 226 -16.41 6.70 1.61
C PRO A 226 -16.02 7.05 0.17
N VAL A 227 -14.72 7.11 -0.12
CA VAL A 227 -14.21 7.36 -1.48
C VAL A 227 -14.55 6.17 -2.39
N ILE A 228 -14.33 4.95 -1.94
CA ILE A 228 -14.69 3.73 -2.67
C ILE A 228 -16.19 3.68 -2.94
N TRP A 229 -17.00 3.99 -1.94
CA TRP A 229 -18.45 4.06 -2.09
C TRP A 229 -18.89 5.10 -3.15
N ALA A 230 -18.28 6.28 -3.13
CA ALA A 230 -18.56 7.32 -4.13
C ALA A 230 -18.16 6.87 -5.56
N LEU A 231 -17.00 6.23 -5.71
CA LEU A 231 -16.55 5.68 -6.99
C LEU A 231 -17.49 4.57 -7.53
N ASP A 232 -18.06 3.76 -6.65
CA ASP A 232 -19.07 2.76 -7.01
C ASP A 232 -20.37 3.43 -7.48
N LYS A 233 -20.86 4.46 -6.76
CA LYS A 233 -22.04 5.25 -7.16
C LYS A 233 -21.85 5.96 -8.50
N LEU A 234 -20.65 6.45 -8.78
CA LEU A 234 -20.27 7.05 -10.06
C LEU A 234 -20.01 6.00 -11.17
N ARG A 235 -20.14 4.72 -10.87
CA ARG A 235 -19.91 3.59 -11.79
C ARG A 235 -18.49 3.55 -12.38
N ILE A 236 -17.54 4.16 -11.70
CA ILE A 236 -16.11 4.07 -12.01
C ILE A 236 -15.58 2.68 -11.66
N ILE A 237 -16.06 2.16 -10.55
CA ILE A 237 -15.83 0.79 -10.10
C ILE A 237 -17.18 0.07 -9.88
N ARG A 238 -17.12 -1.24 -9.62
CA ARG A 238 -18.26 -2.04 -9.18
C ARG A 238 -17.82 -2.93 -8.03
N LEU A 239 -18.42 -2.73 -6.87
CA LEU A 239 -18.16 -3.56 -5.69
C LEU A 239 -18.61 -5.01 -5.94
N LYS A 240 -17.79 -5.96 -5.53
CA LYS A 240 -18.20 -7.36 -5.50
C LYS A 240 -19.14 -7.60 -4.33
N LYS A 241 -20.21 -8.36 -4.57
CA LYS A 241 -21.07 -8.83 -3.48
C LYS A 241 -20.26 -9.81 -2.64
N VAL A 242 -19.98 -9.45 -1.40
CA VAL A 242 -19.45 -10.41 -0.42
C VAL A 242 -20.61 -11.35 -0.10
N ARG A 243 -20.45 -12.63 -0.43
CA ARG A 243 -21.39 -13.64 0.09
C ARG A 243 -21.21 -13.68 1.60
N ALA A 244 -22.29 -13.43 2.32
CA ALA A 244 -22.35 -13.53 3.78
C ALA A 244 -22.01 -14.96 4.23
#